data_e3e385b4bdeff8614c3c70a6fdc81a8a
#
_entry.id   e3e385b4bdeff8614c3c70a6fdc81a8a
#
_cell.length_a   1.000
_cell.length_b   1.000
_cell.length_c   1.000
_cell.angle_alpha   90.00
_cell.angle_beta   90.00
_cell.angle_gamma   90.00
#
_symmetry.space_group_name_H-M   'P 1'
#
loop_
_entity.id
_entity.type
_entity.pdbx_description
1 polymer ?
#
loop_
_entity_poly.entity_id
_entity_poly.type
_entity_poly.pdbx_seq_one_letter_code
_entity_poly.pdbx_strand_id
1 'polypeptide(L)'
;GSELAGILTRRAAEKLVAAGIDLGRVVAVGAAPDGVDCEVLAGDLMRFEGDTRVEAVVVTGPDGAETVRECDTAVVDLGTYPRDVLARMGAPGQVRAVGAAAAEGTIPACPDRGVVCPCAGVTAEDLDSVWERGFRELELIKRATLAGTGTCQGGVCGPYLRSFVAERGGELQPSFTARPLARQMTMAEAAAAFHWPSIHRTALDDVHRSLGATMDRMGGWWRPWTYGDTEAEYWAVRRDVSLGDVSTLGKILVKGPDVVDFLEWIYPCRVGDLPAGRSRYALLLAESGAVLDDGLISRLDEHTFWLTFTTGGAGTAEAWLRDWARGRGANVRIMDRTHSLGGINVTGPKATALLERAGLTEPVPFMRHAEATIAGVPCRVFRLSFTGEVSYELHHPRSRSVELWSRLMELGADLGVRPHGLEALMTLRLEKGHVIVGMDTEMDATPRRLGMDWAVRMDKDFVGRAALERTDRIPLDRRLVGLTADPPAPTEGSAVFLDGRIVGYVTSSAWSPALETVVMLAWVELVDGSVPATVLVDGRPAHHTPTPFYDPEGARARA
;
A
#
# COMPACT_ATOMS: atom_id res chain seq x y z
N GLY A 1 20.86 18.68 -21.62
CA GLY A 1 22.04 17.78 -21.58
C GLY A 1 22.09 16.86 -20.36
N SER A 2 21.31 17.14 -19.31
CA SER A 2 21.26 16.26 -18.12
C SER A 2 20.52 14.93 -18.34
N GLU A 3 19.90 14.77 -19.47
CA GLU A 3 19.13 13.56 -19.84
C GLU A 3 20.01 12.48 -20.48
N LEU A 4 21.22 12.86 -20.91
CA LEU A 4 22.15 11.91 -21.49
C LEU A 4 22.90 11.13 -20.39
N ALA A 5 22.93 9.82 -20.50
CA ALA A 5 23.75 9.00 -19.62
C ALA A 5 25.25 9.32 -19.83
N GLY A 6 26.06 9.22 -18.77
CA GLY A 6 27.50 9.47 -18.83
C GLY A 6 27.92 10.93 -18.54
N ILE A 7 26.98 11.82 -18.16
CA ILE A 7 27.33 13.15 -17.65
C ILE A 7 27.39 13.07 -16.13
N LEU A 8 28.54 13.38 -15.55
CA LEU A 8 28.84 13.23 -14.12
C LEU A 8 29.33 14.55 -13.52
N THR A 9 29.06 14.73 -12.23
CA THR A 9 29.80 15.73 -11.46
C THR A 9 31.19 15.18 -11.12
N ARG A 10 32.17 16.09 -10.88
CA ARG A 10 33.52 15.72 -10.45
C ARG A 10 33.51 14.65 -9.35
N ARG A 11 32.79 14.91 -8.27
CA ARG A 11 32.70 14.00 -7.11
C ARG A 11 32.05 12.65 -7.44
N ALA A 12 31.16 12.62 -8.39
CA ALA A 12 30.55 11.35 -8.83
C ALA A 12 31.56 10.51 -9.60
N ALA A 13 32.31 11.11 -10.51
CA ALA A 13 33.38 10.44 -11.26
C ALA A 13 34.46 9.85 -10.33
N GLU A 14 34.94 10.63 -9.37
CA GLU A 14 35.93 10.21 -8.35
C GLU A 14 35.44 8.97 -7.59
N LYS A 15 34.16 8.95 -7.16
CA LYS A 15 33.60 7.82 -6.42
C LYS A 15 33.43 6.58 -7.29
N LEU A 16 33.04 6.71 -8.55
CA LEU A 16 32.86 5.60 -9.45
C LEU A 16 34.21 4.93 -9.78
N VAL A 17 35.25 5.73 -10.07
CA VAL A 17 36.59 5.20 -10.29
C VAL A 17 37.16 4.55 -9.02
N ALA A 18 36.98 5.16 -7.84
CA ALA A 18 37.36 4.55 -6.57
C ALA A 18 36.62 3.21 -6.29
N ALA A 19 35.44 3.03 -6.85
CA ALA A 19 34.68 1.78 -6.81
C ALA A 19 35.06 0.77 -7.93
N GLY A 20 36.07 1.07 -8.74
CA GLY A 20 36.56 0.21 -9.82
C GLY A 20 35.72 0.25 -11.11
N ILE A 21 34.88 1.27 -11.26
CA ILE A 21 34.06 1.45 -12.48
C ILE A 21 34.92 2.15 -13.55
N ASP A 22 34.98 1.55 -14.73
CA ASP A 22 35.62 2.14 -15.91
C ASP A 22 34.68 3.17 -16.54
N LEU A 23 35.16 4.40 -16.68
CA LEU A 23 34.40 5.52 -17.25
C LEU A 23 34.66 5.71 -18.77
N GLY A 24 35.52 4.90 -19.35
CA GLY A 24 35.94 5.04 -20.76
C GLY A 24 36.75 6.32 -21.01
N ARG A 25 36.61 6.94 -22.21
CA ARG A 25 37.23 8.24 -22.51
C ARG A 25 36.54 9.36 -21.75
N VAL A 26 37.25 9.95 -20.81
CA VAL A 26 36.68 10.99 -19.96
C VAL A 26 37.14 12.37 -20.42
N VAL A 27 36.18 13.26 -20.63
CA VAL A 27 36.41 14.68 -20.88
C VAL A 27 35.88 15.50 -19.72
N ALA A 28 36.68 16.35 -19.14
CA ALA A 28 36.31 17.24 -18.03
C ALA A 28 36.16 18.68 -18.49
N VAL A 29 35.16 19.39 -17.99
CA VAL A 29 34.95 20.82 -18.13
C VAL A 29 34.96 21.45 -16.73
N GLY A 30 35.90 22.37 -16.47
CA GLY A 30 36.14 22.90 -15.16
C GLY A 30 37.33 22.19 -14.48
N ALA A 31 37.26 21.90 -13.18
CA ALA A 31 38.35 21.25 -12.47
C ALA A 31 38.41 19.72 -12.79
N ALA A 32 39.64 19.23 -12.97
CA ALA A 32 39.85 17.79 -13.14
C ALA A 32 39.42 16.99 -11.90
N PRO A 33 38.80 15.82 -12.07
CA PRO A 33 38.50 14.94 -10.94
C PRO A 33 39.77 14.21 -10.48
N ASP A 34 39.91 14.05 -9.15
CA ASP A 34 41.07 13.38 -8.55
C ASP A 34 41.05 11.86 -8.88
N GLY A 35 42.21 11.36 -9.35
CA GLY A 35 42.36 9.92 -9.66
C GLY A 35 41.63 9.43 -10.92
N VAL A 36 41.16 10.33 -11.75
CA VAL A 36 40.49 10.01 -13.03
C VAL A 36 41.39 10.50 -14.18
N ASP A 37 41.73 9.59 -15.08
CA ASP A 37 42.44 9.97 -16.33
C ASP A 37 41.44 10.65 -17.27
N CYS A 38 41.67 11.93 -17.60
CA CYS A 38 40.73 12.72 -18.41
C CYS A 38 41.43 13.85 -19.19
N GLU A 39 40.86 14.21 -20.33
CA GLU A 39 41.18 15.46 -21.04
C GLU A 39 40.40 16.62 -20.43
N VAL A 40 41.07 17.68 -20.00
CA VAL A 40 40.39 18.87 -19.46
C VAL A 40 40.27 19.91 -20.57
N LEU A 41 39.01 20.31 -20.85
CA LEU A 41 38.74 21.37 -21.83
C LEU A 41 38.69 22.74 -21.16
N ALA A 42 39.37 23.69 -21.78
CA ALA A 42 39.27 25.10 -21.42
C ALA A 42 38.19 25.78 -22.26
N GLY A 43 37.33 26.57 -21.62
CA GLY A 43 36.26 27.30 -22.28
C GLY A 43 34.92 27.15 -21.58
N ASP A 44 33.91 27.85 -22.09
CA ASP A 44 32.58 27.78 -21.56
C ASP A 44 31.83 26.58 -22.16
N LEU A 45 31.20 25.78 -21.30
CA LEU A 45 30.40 24.63 -21.74
C LEU A 45 29.15 25.09 -22.53
N MET A 46 29.05 24.65 -23.77
CA MET A 46 27.94 25.01 -24.65
C MET A 46 26.85 23.94 -24.66
N ARG A 47 27.24 22.71 -24.96
CA ARG A 47 26.28 21.58 -25.06
C ARG A 47 27.00 20.24 -24.95
N PHE A 48 26.19 19.21 -24.72
CA PHE A 48 26.58 17.81 -24.91
C PHE A 48 25.91 17.28 -26.17
N GLU A 49 26.58 16.41 -26.89
CA GLU A 49 26.07 15.72 -28.07
C GLU A 49 25.92 14.23 -27.77
N GLY A 50 24.88 13.60 -28.32
CA GLY A 50 24.55 12.19 -28.16
C GLY A 50 23.03 11.98 -28.20
N ASP A 51 22.58 10.75 -28.34
CA ASP A 51 21.16 10.40 -28.40
C ASP A 51 20.64 9.92 -27.02
N THR A 52 21.17 8.82 -26.50
CA THR A 52 20.80 8.26 -25.18
C THR A 52 21.92 8.41 -24.13
N ARG A 53 23.14 8.61 -24.58
CA ARG A 53 24.31 8.87 -23.74
C ARG A 53 25.19 9.96 -24.36
N VAL A 54 26.08 10.54 -23.56
CA VAL A 54 27.04 11.52 -24.07
C VAL A 54 28.01 10.84 -25.05
N GLU A 55 28.22 11.48 -26.19
CA GLU A 55 29.15 11.07 -27.25
C GLU A 55 30.21 12.16 -27.48
N ALA A 56 29.86 13.41 -27.22
CA ALA A 56 30.82 14.52 -27.29
C ALA A 56 30.43 15.67 -26.37
N VAL A 57 31.45 16.48 -26.02
CA VAL A 57 31.33 17.74 -25.29
C VAL A 57 31.74 18.89 -26.21
N VAL A 58 30.95 19.94 -26.23
CA VAL A 58 31.25 21.18 -27.00
C VAL A 58 31.48 22.33 -26.03
N VAL A 59 32.65 22.95 -26.15
CA VAL A 59 33.00 24.15 -25.40
C VAL A 59 33.32 25.30 -26.35
N THR A 60 33.10 26.54 -25.92
CA THR A 60 33.50 27.74 -26.67
C THR A 60 34.72 28.39 -26.00
N GLY A 61 35.78 28.56 -26.79
CA GLY A 61 36.99 29.27 -26.33
C GLY A 61 36.81 30.79 -26.21
N PRO A 62 37.80 31.49 -25.64
CA PRO A 62 37.78 32.95 -25.52
C PRO A 62 37.69 33.72 -26.85
N ASP A 63 38.04 33.06 -27.94
CA ASP A 63 37.97 33.58 -29.32
C ASP A 63 36.61 33.31 -30.00
N GLY A 64 35.66 32.69 -29.28
CA GLY A 64 34.35 32.34 -29.78
C GLY A 64 34.34 31.06 -30.64
N ALA A 65 35.48 30.37 -30.80
CA ALA A 65 35.55 29.14 -31.55
C ALA A 65 35.00 27.93 -30.76
N GLU A 66 34.15 27.14 -31.37
CA GLU A 66 33.67 25.88 -30.78
C GLU A 66 34.71 24.77 -30.88
N THR A 67 34.96 24.11 -29.77
CA THR A 67 35.79 22.90 -29.71
C THR A 67 34.92 21.73 -29.34
N VAL A 68 34.89 20.70 -30.20
CA VAL A 68 34.14 19.44 -29.97
C VAL A 68 35.11 18.33 -29.58
N ARG A 69 34.80 17.59 -28.51
CA ARG A 69 35.60 16.44 -28.07
C ARG A 69 34.68 15.24 -27.84
N GLU A 70 34.99 14.14 -28.54
CA GLU A 70 34.34 12.87 -28.33
C GLU A 70 34.68 12.28 -26.95
N CYS A 71 33.72 11.72 -26.28
CA CYS A 71 33.89 11.09 -24.98
C CYS A 71 32.84 10.00 -24.73
N ASP A 72 33.17 9.09 -23.80
CA ASP A 72 32.23 8.10 -23.27
C ASP A 72 31.61 8.60 -21.96
N THR A 73 32.33 9.53 -21.28
CA THR A 73 31.90 10.20 -20.04
C THR A 73 32.34 11.66 -20.05
N ALA A 74 31.40 12.54 -19.74
CA ALA A 74 31.67 13.97 -19.51
C ALA A 74 31.63 14.28 -18.02
N VAL A 75 32.69 14.90 -17.49
CA VAL A 75 32.72 15.35 -16.09
C VAL A 75 32.60 16.87 -16.07
N VAL A 76 31.69 17.38 -15.26
CA VAL A 76 31.43 18.81 -15.17
C VAL A 76 31.65 19.31 -13.75
N ASP A 77 32.54 20.30 -13.61
CA ASP A 77 32.77 21.04 -12.37
C ASP A 77 32.78 22.54 -12.65
N LEU A 78 31.59 23.13 -12.63
CA LEU A 78 31.39 24.57 -12.82
C LEU A 78 31.48 25.38 -11.51
N GLY A 79 32.04 24.77 -10.45
CA GLY A 79 32.15 25.36 -9.13
C GLY A 79 30.99 24.97 -8.20
N THR A 80 31.06 25.51 -6.98
CA THR A 80 30.05 25.26 -5.94
C THR A 80 29.31 26.52 -5.58
N TYR A 81 27.98 26.43 -5.47
CA TYR A 81 27.16 27.49 -4.89
C TYR A 81 26.85 27.18 -3.43
N PRO A 82 27.08 28.10 -2.48
CA PRO A 82 26.83 27.85 -1.07
C PRO A 82 25.34 27.78 -0.77
N ARG A 83 24.92 26.77 -0.02
CA ARG A 83 23.54 26.61 0.47
C ARG A 83 23.39 27.30 1.82
N ASP A 84 23.24 28.60 1.80
CA ASP A 84 23.17 29.44 3.00
C ASP A 84 21.73 29.85 3.39
N VAL A 85 20.71 29.24 2.78
CA VAL A 85 19.29 29.60 2.97
C VAL A 85 18.89 29.62 4.43
N LEU A 86 19.29 28.61 5.21
CA LEU A 86 18.98 28.57 6.64
C LEU A 86 19.65 29.66 7.44
N ALA A 87 20.88 30.03 7.07
CA ALA A 87 21.60 31.15 7.72
C ALA A 87 20.91 32.49 7.42
N ARG A 88 20.37 32.68 6.22
CA ARG A 88 19.65 33.91 5.84
C ARG A 88 18.25 34.00 6.46
N MET A 89 17.65 32.89 6.86
CA MET A 89 16.34 32.85 7.56
C MET A 89 16.48 33.25 9.04
N GLY A 90 17.66 33.14 9.62
CA GLY A 90 17.92 33.54 11.01
C GLY A 90 18.01 35.07 11.16
N ALA A 91 17.65 35.54 12.36
CA ALA A 91 17.86 36.96 12.68
C ALA A 91 19.36 37.31 12.60
N PRO A 92 19.74 38.52 12.12
CA PRO A 92 21.13 38.94 12.04
C PRO A 92 21.86 38.75 13.37
N GLY A 93 23.01 38.07 13.34
CA GLY A 93 23.82 37.78 14.52
C GLY A 93 23.40 36.55 15.34
N GLN A 94 22.26 35.93 15.07
CA GLN A 94 21.80 34.71 15.77
C GLN A 94 22.22 33.42 15.07
N VAL A 95 22.41 33.44 13.75
CA VAL A 95 22.82 32.29 12.94
C VAL A 95 24.11 32.63 12.20
N ARG A 96 25.09 31.72 12.31
CA ARG A 96 26.37 31.84 11.60
C ARG A 96 26.53 30.70 10.62
N ALA A 97 26.75 31.04 9.35
CA ALA A 97 27.17 30.07 8.34
C ALA A 97 28.65 29.69 8.55
N VAL A 98 28.98 28.40 8.40
CA VAL A 98 30.32 27.86 8.49
C VAL A 98 30.61 26.88 7.35
N GLY A 99 31.87 26.63 7.04
CA GLY A 99 32.27 25.71 5.97
C GLY A 99 31.83 26.21 4.59
N ALA A 100 31.41 25.29 3.72
CA ALA A 100 30.98 25.62 2.36
C ALA A 100 29.78 26.59 2.30
N ALA A 101 28.95 26.64 3.32
CA ALA A 101 27.83 27.58 3.40
C ALA A 101 28.24 29.01 3.68
N ALA A 102 29.49 29.25 4.15
CA ALA A 102 30.07 30.58 4.37
C ALA A 102 30.92 31.06 3.18
N ALA A 103 31.13 30.22 2.16
CA ALA A 103 31.92 30.57 1.00
C ALA A 103 31.19 31.61 0.12
N GLU A 104 31.94 32.57 -0.42
CA GLU A 104 31.42 33.43 -1.48
C GLU A 104 31.40 32.62 -2.79
N GLY A 105 30.21 32.37 -3.32
CA GLY A 105 30.03 31.69 -4.60
C GLY A 105 29.51 32.65 -5.65
N THR A 106 29.93 32.51 -6.88
CA THR A 106 29.34 33.21 -8.03
C THR A 106 27.97 32.58 -8.34
N ILE A 107 26.97 33.43 -8.53
CA ILE A 107 25.64 32.97 -8.98
C ILE A 107 25.75 32.68 -10.47
N PRO A 108 25.46 31.43 -10.90
CA PRO A 108 25.55 31.09 -12.32
C PRO A 108 24.47 31.85 -13.11
N ALA A 109 24.76 32.20 -14.37
CA ALA A 109 23.76 32.74 -15.29
C ALA A 109 22.61 31.75 -15.50
N CYS A 110 21.41 32.27 -15.69
CA CYS A 110 20.26 31.40 -16.05
C CYS A 110 20.46 30.88 -17.48
N PRO A 111 20.30 29.56 -17.71
CA PRO A 111 20.35 29.05 -19.08
C PRO A 111 19.22 29.64 -19.91
N ASP A 112 19.49 29.92 -21.17
CA ASP A 112 18.53 30.49 -22.14
C ASP A 112 17.59 29.44 -22.76
N ARG A 113 17.86 28.15 -22.53
CA ARG A 113 17.08 27.01 -23.02
C ARG A 113 17.25 25.79 -22.13
N GLY A 114 16.27 24.88 -22.19
CA GLY A 114 16.30 23.59 -21.51
C GLY A 114 15.78 23.65 -20.08
N VAL A 115 15.95 22.55 -19.33
CA VAL A 115 15.38 22.38 -18.00
C VAL A 115 16.18 23.15 -16.95
N VAL A 116 15.53 24.11 -16.29
CA VAL A 116 16.09 24.89 -15.17
C VAL A 116 15.77 24.24 -13.82
N CYS A 117 14.56 23.72 -13.67
CA CYS A 117 14.14 23.01 -12.45
C CYS A 117 13.80 21.55 -12.73
N PRO A 118 14.71 20.60 -12.50
CA PRO A 118 14.47 19.18 -12.80
C PRO A 118 13.33 18.56 -11.96
N CYS A 119 13.13 19.06 -10.73
CA CYS A 119 12.10 18.51 -9.84
C CYS A 119 10.67 18.79 -10.34
N ALA A 120 10.46 19.93 -11.00
CA ALA A 120 9.16 20.37 -11.49
C ALA A 120 9.09 20.40 -13.05
N GLY A 121 10.14 19.97 -13.72
CA GLY A 121 10.22 19.98 -15.19
C GLY A 121 10.17 21.36 -15.83
N VAL A 122 10.50 22.43 -15.07
CA VAL A 122 10.40 23.82 -15.55
C VAL A 122 11.56 24.17 -16.45
N THR A 123 11.28 24.66 -17.63
CA THR A 123 12.27 25.06 -18.63
C THR A 123 12.54 26.56 -18.62
N ALA A 124 13.53 27.01 -19.37
CA ALA A 124 13.83 28.44 -19.57
C ALA A 124 12.65 29.14 -20.26
N GLU A 125 12.03 28.48 -21.24
CA GLU A 125 10.88 28.98 -21.99
C GLU A 125 9.65 29.16 -21.06
N ASP A 126 9.44 28.28 -20.09
CA ASP A 126 8.39 28.44 -19.07
C ASP A 126 8.64 29.68 -18.21
N LEU A 127 9.91 29.93 -17.84
CA LEU A 127 10.28 31.14 -17.10
C LEU A 127 10.04 32.41 -17.93
N ASP A 128 10.41 32.42 -19.22
CA ASP A 128 10.14 33.53 -20.12
C ASP A 128 8.64 33.78 -20.27
N SER A 129 7.84 32.74 -20.44
CA SER A 129 6.38 32.84 -20.53
C SER A 129 5.76 33.52 -19.30
N VAL A 130 6.20 33.15 -18.09
CA VAL A 130 5.66 33.80 -16.88
C VAL A 130 6.18 35.22 -16.71
N TRP A 131 7.43 35.48 -17.17
CA TRP A 131 7.97 36.83 -17.20
C TRP A 131 7.17 37.77 -18.12
N GLU A 132 6.82 37.33 -19.32
CA GLU A 132 5.99 38.07 -20.27
C GLU A 132 4.58 38.36 -19.69
N ARG A 133 4.06 37.45 -18.87
CA ARG A 133 2.79 37.63 -18.14
C ARG A 133 2.88 38.63 -16.99
N GLY A 134 4.05 39.19 -16.71
CA GLY A 134 4.24 40.25 -15.72
C GLY A 134 4.73 39.78 -14.33
N PHE A 135 5.09 38.52 -14.16
CA PHE A 135 5.66 38.03 -12.90
C PHE A 135 7.12 38.51 -12.79
N ARG A 136 7.43 39.36 -11.81
CA ARG A 136 8.74 40.01 -11.66
C ARG A 136 9.47 39.65 -10.38
N GLU A 137 8.81 38.97 -9.47
CA GLU A 137 9.35 38.55 -8.19
C GLU A 137 9.60 37.06 -8.14
N LEU A 138 10.70 36.66 -7.50
CA LEU A 138 11.11 35.27 -7.38
C LEU A 138 10.03 34.38 -6.76
N GLU A 139 9.36 34.84 -5.71
CA GLU A 139 8.26 34.09 -5.07
C GLU A 139 7.05 33.92 -5.99
N LEU A 140 6.75 34.92 -6.81
CA LEU A 140 5.64 34.84 -7.76
C LEU A 140 5.96 33.90 -8.92
N ILE A 141 7.21 33.95 -9.45
CA ILE A 141 7.70 33.03 -10.49
C ILE A 141 7.65 31.60 -9.96
N LYS A 142 8.14 31.36 -8.74
CA LYS A 142 8.06 30.06 -8.06
C LYS A 142 6.63 29.53 -7.98
N ARG A 143 5.67 30.38 -7.59
CA ARG A 143 4.25 29.97 -7.47
C ARG A 143 3.61 29.71 -8.82
N ALA A 144 3.98 30.45 -9.85
CA ALA A 144 3.44 30.28 -11.19
C ALA A 144 3.98 29.03 -11.90
N THR A 145 5.22 28.63 -11.61
CA THR A 145 5.92 27.54 -12.31
C THR A 145 6.16 26.31 -11.44
N LEU A 146 6.02 26.42 -10.12
CA LEU A 146 6.45 25.44 -9.12
C LEU A 146 7.98 25.23 -9.05
N ALA A 147 8.78 25.99 -9.79
CA ALA A 147 10.23 25.92 -9.68
C ALA A 147 10.68 26.21 -8.23
N GLY A 148 11.59 25.39 -7.72
CA GLY A 148 12.09 25.51 -6.34
C GLY A 148 11.22 24.89 -5.25
N THR A 149 10.05 24.31 -5.58
CA THR A 149 9.17 23.68 -4.59
C THR A 149 9.37 22.18 -4.43
N GLY A 150 10.15 21.56 -5.32
CA GLY A 150 10.42 20.14 -5.31
C GLY A 150 11.29 19.67 -4.14
N THR A 151 11.63 18.39 -4.13
CA THR A 151 12.37 17.73 -3.03
C THR A 151 13.73 18.34 -2.71
N CYS A 152 14.40 19.00 -3.69
CA CYS A 152 15.66 19.70 -3.47
C CYS A 152 15.48 21.10 -2.85
N GLN A 153 14.24 21.58 -2.70
CA GLN A 153 13.90 22.90 -2.13
C GLN A 153 14.69 24.06 -2.75
N GLY A 154 14.77 24.07 -4.08
CA GLY A 154 15.48 25.09 -4.84
C GLY A 154 17.01 24.96 -4.82
N GLY A 155 17.53 23.85 -4.29
CA GLY A 155 18.98 23.65 -4.17
C GLY A 155 19.69 23.58 -5.52
N VAL A 156 19.00 23.24 -6.59
CA VAL A 156 19.53 23.24 -7.96
C VAL A 156 19.13 24.52 -8.69
N CYS A 157 17.84 24.80 -8.77
CA CYS A 157 17.32 25.89 -9.60
C CYS A 157 17.36 27.28 -8.92
N GLY A 158 17.44 27.36 -7.59
CA GLY A 158 17.39 28.65 -6.88
C GLY A 158 18.40 29.68 -7.37
N PRO A 159 19.67 29.36 -7.57
CA PRO A 159 20.65 30.27 -8.15
C PRO A 159 20.25 30.77 -9.54
N TYR A 160 19.84 29.89 -10.43
CA TYR A 160 19.41 30.22 -11.79
C TYR A 160 18.18 31.12 -11.81
N LEU A 161 17.19 30.86 -10.97
CA LEU A 161 16.00 31.71 -10.85
C LEU A 161 16.32 33.13 -10.38
N ARG A 162 17.33 33.28 -9.49
CA ARG A 162 17.80 34.59 -9.03
C ARG A 162 18.50 35.36 -10.17
N SER A 163 19.38 34.68 -10.93
CA SER A 163 20.00 35.25 -12.11
C SER A 163 18.98 35.63 -13.16
N PHE A 164 17.99 34.79 -13.42
CA PHE A 164 16.91 35.06 -14.38
C PHE A 164 16.22 36.40 -14.13
N VAL A 165 15.91 36.70 -12.86
CA VAL A 165 15.30 37.99 -12.48
C VAL A 165 16.28 39.14 -12.61
N ALA A 166 17.52 38.97 -12.16
CA ALA A 166 18.55 40.00 -12.20
C ALA A 166 18.94 40.38 -13.64
N GLU A 167 19.12 39.42 -14.51
CA GLU A 167 19.49 39.60 -15.92
C GLU A 167 18.45 40.38 -16.73
N ARG A 168 17.19 40.33 -16.30
CA ARG A 168 16.08 41.05 -16.94
C ARG A 168 15.77 42.41 -16.31
N GLY A 169 16.76 43.01 -15.66
CA GLY A 169 16.71 44.36 -15.10
C GLY A 169 16.02 44.46 -13.73
N GLY A 170 15.89 43.34 -13.04
CA GLY A 170 15.51 43.30 -11.64
C GLY A 170 16.73 43.41 -10.72
N GLU A 171 16.50 43.66 -9.43
CA GLU A 171 17.55 43.51 -8.43
C GLU A 171 17.79 42.04 -8.13
N LEU A 172 18.99 41.67 -7.74
CA LEU A 172 19.30 40.33 -7.27
C LEU A 172 18.55 40.04 -5.97
N GLN A 173 17.44 39.36 -6.10
CA GLN A 173 16.57 39.05 -4.97
C GLN A 173 17.17 37.98 -4.06
N PRO A 174 16.90 38.00 -2.74
CA PRO A 174 17.26 36.92 -1.85
C PRO A 174 16.63 35.61 -2.30
N SER A 175 17.21 34.49 -1.88
CA SER A 175 16.55 33.17 -2.09
C SER A 175 15.18 33.16 -1.44
N PHE A 176 14.23 32.43 -2.05
CA PHE A 176 12.92 32.22 -1.43
C PHE A 176 13.03 31.43 -0.13
N THR A 177 12.09 31.64 0.77
CA THR A 177 12.02 30.96 2.06
C THR A 177 11.84 29.46 1.88
N ALA A 178 12.81 28.68 2.38
CA ALA A 178 12.69 27.24 2.43
C ALA A 178 11.53 26.83 3.38
N ARG A 179 10.77 25.82 3.00
CA ARG A 179 9.74 25.26 3.86
C ARG A 179 10.35 24.21 4.80
N PRO A 180 9.63 23.79 5.85
CA PRO A 180 10.04 22.66 6.67
C PRO A 180 10.48 21.48 5.83
N LEU A 181 11.53 20.78 6.28
CA LEU A 181 12.40 19.88 5.53
C LEU A 181 13.26 20.63 4.50
N ALA A 182 13.88 21.73 4.92
CA ALA A 182 14.75 22.59 4.09
C ALA A 182 16.08 21.93 3.67
N ARG A 183 16.29 20.67 4.00
CA ARG A 183 17.43 19.85 3.58
C ARG A 183 16.96 18.51 3.01
N GLN A 184 17.81 17.88 2.26
CA GLN A 184 17.60 16.50 1.85
C GLN A 184 17.61 15.59 3.09
N MET A 185 16.70 14.64 3.12
CA MET A 185 16.59 13.63 4.16
C MET A 185 16.79 12.25 3.57
N THR A 186 17.40 11.38 4.35
CA THR A 186 17.41 9.95 4.03
C THR A 186 16.04 9.32 4.31
N MET A 187 15.75 8.18 3.71
CA MET A 187 14.55 7.40 4.02
C MET A 187 14.50 7.04 5.52
N ALA A 188 15.65 6.76 6.13
CA ALA A 188 15.73 6.45 7.56
C ALA A 188 15.35 7.65 8.44
N GLU A 189 15.80 8.86 8.09
CA GLU A 189 15.41 10.09 8.81
C GLU A 189 13.92 10.39 8.63
N ALA A 190 13.38 10.18 7.44
CA ALA A 190 11.94 10.34 7.20
C ALA A 190 11.11 9.32 8.01
N ALA A 191 11.55 8.07 8.09
CA ALA A 191 10.93 7.05 8.91
C ALA A 191 11.08 7.32 10.41
N ALA A 192 12.23 7.82 10.87
CA ALA A 192 12.49 8.11 12.28
C ALA A 192 11.61 9.25 12.84
N ALA A 193 11.18 10.18 12.00
CA ALA A 193 10.21 11.21 12.39
C ALA A 193 8.81 10.67 12.66
N PHE A 194 8.56 9.42 12.30
CA PHE A 194 7.27 8.76 12.43
C PHE A 194 7.13 8.01 13.76
N HIS A 195 7.43 8.68 14.87
CA HIS A 195 7.38 8.07 16.20
C HIS A 195 5.95 7.82 16.71
N TRP A 196 4.93 8.42 16.09
CA TRP A 196 3.54 8.35 16.54
C TRP A 196 2.58 8.14 15.38
N PRO A 197 2.57 6.97 14.72
CA PRO A 197 1.45 6.65 13.86
C PRO A 197 0.19 6.69 14.72
N SER A 198 -0.84 7.37 14.23
CA SER A 198 -2.17 7.28 14.83
C SER A 198 -2.64 5.83 14.70
N ILE A 199 -2.45 5.05 15.77
CA ILE A 199 -2.88 3.66 15.81
C ILE A 199 -4.11 3.58 16.67
N HIS A 200 -5.15 3.01 16.09
CA HIS A 200 -6.40 2.81 16.78
C HIS A 200 -6.30 1.64 17.75
N ARG A 201 -7.11 1.72 18.82
CA ARG A 201 -7.31 0.64 19.78
C ARG A 201 -8.77 0.25 19.82
N THR A 202 -9.05 -1.02 19.97
CA THR A 202 -10.40 -1.51 20.23
C THR A 202 -10.78 -1.21 21.69
N ALA A 203 -12.04 -1.39 22.04
CA ALA A 203 -12.45 -1.29 23.45
C ALA A 203 -11.91 -2.44 24.31
N LEU A 204 -11.39 -3.48 23.66
CA LEU A 204 -10.84 -4.68 24.33
C LEU A 204 -9.31 -4.63 24.47
N ASP A 205 -8.62 -3.57 24.01
CA ASP A 205 -7.14 -3.50 24.02
C ASP A 205 -6.55 -3.77 25.41
N ASP A 206 -7.09 -3.12 26.46
CA ASP A 206 -6.62 -3.33 27.83
C ASP A 206 -6.96 -4.74 28.35
N VAL A 207 -8.09 -5.31 27.93
CA VAL A 207 -8.47 -6.69 28.28
C VAL A 207 -7.47 -7.67 27.68
N HIS A 208 -7.12 -7.53 26.40
CA HIS A 208 -6.14 -8.40 25.73
C HIS A 208 -4.78 -8.32 26.40
N ARG A 209 -4.30 -7.11 26.74
CA ARG A 209 -3.04 -6.91 27.47
C ARG A 209 -3.06 -7.53 28.87
N SER A 210 -4.17 -7.42 29.59
CA SER A 210 -4.32 -8.03 30.92
C SER A 210 -4.35 -9.56 30.87
N LEU A 211 -4.78 -10.14 29.74
CA LEU A 211 -4.71 -11.58 29.48
C LEU A 211 -3.33 -12.05 28.97
N GLY A 212 -2.34 -11.15 28.92
CA GLY A 212 -0.98 -11.47 28.50
C GLY A 212 -0.78 -11.51 26.99
N ALA A 213 -1.70 -10.96 26.18
CA ALA A 213 -1.56 -10.97 24.74
C ALA A 213 -0.34 -10.15 24.27
N THR A 214 0.43 -10.72 23.37
CA THR A 214 1.36 -9.97 22.52
C THR A 214 0.54 -9.24 21.47
N MET A 215 0.71 -7.92 21.39
CA MET A 215 -0.05 -7.08 20.47
C MET A 215 0.77 -6.74 19.23
N ASP A 216 0.15 -6.77 18.07
CA ASP A 216 0.77 -6.35 16.81
C ASP A 216 -0.11 -5.34 16.07
N ARG A 217 0.48 -4.70 15.06
CA ARG A 217 -0.18 -3.68 14.23
C ARG A 217 -0.71 -4.30 12.96
N MET A 218 -2.00 -4.15 12.71
CA MET A 218 -2.61 -4.57 11.47
C MET A 218 -3.66 -3.55 11.02
N GLY A 219 -3.55 -3.06 9.78
CA GLY A 219 -4.50 -2.12 9.19
C GLY A 219 -4.70 -0.82 10.01
N GLY A 220 -3.65 -0.34 10.70
CA GLY A 220 -3.71 0.85 11.55
C GLY A 220 -4.32 0.63 12.95
N TRP A 221 -4.48 -0.61 13.37
CA TRP A 221 -5.00 -0.98 14.68
C TRP A 221 -4.02 -1.85 15.46
N TRP A 222 -4.00 -1.71 16.81
CA TRP A 222 -3.44 -2.71 17.71
C TRP A 222 -4.41 -3.90 17.81
N ARG A 223 -3.88 -5.11 17.56
CA ARG A 223 -4.64 -6.36 17.65
C ARG A 223 -3.85 -7.42 18.41
N PRO A 224 -4.50 -8.32 19.15
CA PRO A 224 -3.79 -9.44 19.78
C PRO A 224 -3.23 -10.37 18.69
N TRP A 225 -1.90 -10.55 18.72
CA TRP A 225 -1.21 -11.49 17.84
C TRP A 225 -1.35 -12.91 18.37
N THR A 226 -0.98 -13.11 19.65
CA THR A 226 -1.14 -14.39 20.35
C THR A 226 -1.30 -14.15 21.86
N TYR A 227 -1.90 -15.10 22.55
CA TYR A 227 -1.99 -15.14 24.03
C TYR A 227 -0.95 -16.06 24.65
N GLY A 228 0.12 -16.41 23.88
CA GLY A 228 1.29 -17.12 24.35
C GLY A 228 1.33 -18.61 24.00
N ASP A 229 0.22 -19.21 23.59
CA ASP A 229 0.15 -20.61 23.15
C ASP A 229 -0.73 -20.70 21.89
N THR A 230 -0.14 -20.39 20.74
CA THR A 230 -0.81 -20.35 19.45
C THR A 230 -1.41 -21.72 19.07
N GLU A 231 -0.78 -22.82 19.46
CA GLU A 231 -1.31 -24.16 19.19
C GLU A 231 -2.57 -24.44 20.01
N ALA A 232 -2.59 -24.07 21.29
CA ALA A 232 -3.80 -24.19 22.11
C ALA A 232 -4.92 -23.26 21.64
N GLU A 233 -4.60 -22.06 21.16
CA GLU A 233 -5.56 -21.13 20.55
C GLU A 233 -6.17 -21.75 19.28
N TYR A 234 -5.34 -22.32 18.40
CA TYR A 234 -5.76 -23.04 17.20
C TYR A 234 -6.71 -24.21 17.52
N TRP A 235 -6.31 -25.07 18.47
CA TRP A 235 -7.12 -26.24 18.84
C TRP A 235 -8.42 -25.89 19.56
N ALA A 236 -8.46 -24.76 20.31
CA ALA A 236 -9.71 -24.27 20.87
C ALA A 236 -10.74 -23.95 19.79
N VAL A 237 -10.31 -23.35 18.66
CA VAL A 237 -11.17 -23.13 17.49
C VAL A 237 -11.63 -24.42 16.84
N ARG A 238 -10.75 -25.41 16.70
CA ARG A 238 -11.06 -26.68 16.01
C ARG A 238 -11.88 -27.68 16.84
N ARG A 239 -11.76 -27.64 18.18
CA ARG A 239 -12.33 -28.68 19.07
C ARG A 239 -13.33 -28.16 20.08
N ASP A 240 -13.24 -26.90 20.46
CA ASP A 240 -14.02 -26.32 21.54
C ASP A 240 -14.78 -25.05 21.07
N VAL A 241 -14.54 -23.92 21.70
CA VAL A 241 -15.03 -22.60 21.32
C VAL A 241 -13.98 -21.55 21.64
N SER A 242 -13.87 -20.57 20.77
CA SER A 242 -12.90 -19.48 20.94
C SER A 242 -13.53 -18.13 20.65
N LEU A 243 -12.97 -17.09 21.32
CA LEU A 243 -13.34 -15.70 21.09
C LEU A 243 -12.22 -14.96 20.39
N GLY A 244 -12.56 -14.21 19.32
CA GLY A 244 -11.64 -13.32 18.61
C GLY A 244 -12.17 -11.90 18.56
N ASP A 245 -11.27 -10.91 18.71
CA ASP A 245 -11.63 -9.49 18.53
C ASP A 245 -11.60 -9.11 17.05
N VAL A 246 -12.78 -8.94 16.46
CA VAL A 246 -13.00 -8.49 15.08
C VAL A 246 -13.58 -7.07 15.01
N SER A 247 -13.43 -6.30 16.10
CA SER A 247 -13.91 -4.91 16.18
C SER A 247 -13.30 -4.01 15.12
N THR A 248 -12.15 -4.39 14.57
CA THR A 248 -11.38 -3.60 13.62
C THR A 248 -11.86 -3.71 12.17
N LEU A 249 -12.66 -4.74 11.85
CA LEU A 249 -13.24 -4.90 10.53
C LEU A 249 -14.10 -3.68 10.17
N GLY A 250 -14.02 -3.22 8.91
CA GLY A 250 -14.86 -2.14 8.43
C GLY A 250 -16.34 -2.47 8.53
N LYS A 251 -17.13 -1.53 9.03
CA LYS A 251 -18.59 -1.65 9.19
C LYS A 251 -19.26 -0.41 8.63
N ILE A 252 -19.81 -0.52 7.42
CA ILE A 252 -20.43 0.60 6.72
C ILE A 252 -21.93 0.32 6.54
N LEU A 253 -22.75 1.24 7.06
CA LEU A 253 -24.18 1.23 6.81
C LEU A 253 -24.49 2.08 5.59
N VAL A 254 -25.17 1.50 4.60
CA VAL A 254 -25.66 2.18 3.40
C VAL A 254 -27.17 2.10 3.35
N LYS A 255 -27.84 3.24 3.25
CA LYS A 255 -29.32 3.28 3.18
C LYS A 255 -29.82 4.40 2.28
N GLY A 256 -30.96 4.21 1.70
CA GLY A 256 -31.64 5.18 0.86
C GLY A 256 -32.53 4.54 -0.19
N PRO A 257 -33.36 5.32 -0.87
CA PRO A 257 -34.28 4.77 -1.89
C PRO A 257 -33.53 4.10 -3.05
N ASP A 258 -32.33 4.59 -3.39
CA ASP A 258 -31.54 4.11 -4.54
C ASP A 258 -30.50 3.07 -4.14
N VAL A 259 -30.51 2.58 -2.89
CA VAL A 259 -29.43 1.75 -2.36
C VAL A 259 -29.24 0.44 -3.13
N VAL A 260 -30.30 -0.18 -3.60
CA VAL A 260 -30.22 -1.45 -4.34
C VAL A 260 -29.54 -1.23 -5.69
N ASP A 261 -30.00 -0.26 -6.47
CA ASP A 261 -29.44 0.07 -7.79
C ASP A 261 -28.00 0.57 -7.68
N PHE A 262 -27.71 1.35 -6.62
CA PHE A 262 -26.37 1.82 -6.33
C PHE A 262 -25.41 0.67 -6.03
N LEU A 263 -25.77 -0.24 -5.11
CA LEU A 263 -24.93 -1.38 -4.75
C LEU A 263 -24.85 -2.42 -5.86
N GLU A 264 -25.91 -2.56 -6.68
CA GLU A 264 -25.89 -3.38 -7.89
C GLU A 264 -24.84 -2.88 -8.90
N TRP A 265 -24.64 -1.56 -8.99
CA TRP A 265 -23.58 -0.96 -9.78
C TRP A 265 -22.19 -1.10 -9.16
N ILE A 266 -22.06 -0.98 -7.85
CA ILE A 266 -20.77 -1.04 -7.16
C ILE A 266 -20.16 -2.45 -7.19
N TYR A 267 -20.97 -3.47 -6.96
CA TYR A 267 -20.49 -4.84 -6.76
C TYR A 267 -20.67 -5.71 -8.01
N PRO A 268 -19.70 -6.58 -8.31
CA PRO A 268 -19.81 -7.50 -9.44
C PRO A 268 -20.84 -8.64 -9.19
N CYS A 269 -21.21 -8.91 -7.94
CA CYS A 269 -22.25 -9.86 -7.61
C CYS A 269 -23.65 -9.22 -7.73
N ARG A 270 -24.72 -10.03 -7.82
CA ARG A 270 -26.09 -9.52 -7.72
C ARG A 270 -26.39 -9.09 -6.29
N VAL A 271 -27.07 -7.97 -6.14
CA VAL A 271 -27.47 -7.38 -4.85
C VAL A 271 -29.00 -7.35 -4.73
N GLY A 272 -29.69 -7.08 -5.83
CA GLY A 272 -31.15 -6.96 -5.86
C GLY A 272 -31.89 -8.24 -5.48
N ASP A 273 -31.33 -9.42 -5.75
CA ASP A 273 -31.88 -10.73 -5.41
C ASP A 273 -31.58 -11.20 -3.98
N LEU A 274 -30.81 -10.43 -3.20
CA LEU A 274 -30.46 -10.76 -1.82
C LEU A 274 -31.66 -10.48 -0.90
N PRO A 275 -32.27 -11.48 -0.26
CA PRO A 275 -33.40 -11.24 0.65
C PRO A 275 -32.94 -10.52 1.94
N ALA A 276 -33.84 -9.78 2.58
CA ALA A 276 -33.61 -9.25 3.91
C ALA A 276 -33.26 -10.37 4.92
N GLY A 277 -32.35 -10.10 5.85
CA GLY A 277 -31.84 -11.08 6.81
C GLY A 277 -30.73 -12.00 6.25
N ARG A 278 -30.32 -11.83 4.99
CA ARG A 278 -29.22 -12.62 4.37
C ARG A 278 -27.97 -11.78 4.12
N SER A 279 -26.84 -12.47 4.15
CA SER A 279 -25.53 -11.96 3.79
C SER A 279 -24.98 -12.69 2.55
N ARG A 280 -24.13 -12.01 1.79
CA ARG A 280 -23.42 -12.54 0.62
C ARG A 280 -21.98 -12.04 0.66
N TYR A 281 -21.03 -12.94 0.41
CA TYR A 281 -19.65 -12.55 0.17
C TYR A 281 -19.54 -11.78 -1.15
N ALA A 282 -18.76 -10.72 -1.16
CA ALA A 282 -18.65 -9.83 -2.30
C ALA A 282 -17.25 -9.22 -2.40
N LEU A 283 -16.80 -9.03 -3.63
CA LEU A 283 -15.58 -8.34 -3.98
C LEU A 283 -15.89 -6.87 -4.30
N LEU A 284 -15.14 -5.95 -3.75
CA LEU A 284 -15.12 -4.55 -4.18
C LEU A 284 -14.03 -4.40 -5.24
N LEU A 285 -14.39 -3.92 -6.43
CA LEU A 285 -13.45 -3.79 -7.55
C LEU A 285 -13.11 -2.34 -7.83
N ALA A 286 -11.87 -2.12 -8.29
CA ALA A 286 -11.46 -0.90 -8.97
C ALA A 286 -12.03 -0.85 -10.39
N GLU A 287 -11.98 0.31 -11.03
CA GLU A 287 -12.32 0.49 -12.45
C GLU A 287 -11.43 -0.34 -13.39
N SER A 288 -10.22 -0.68 -12.94
CA SER A 288 -9.30 -1.60 -13.62
C SER A 288 -9.72 -3.07 -13.58
N GLY A 289 -10.74 -3.41 -12.79
CA GLY A 289 -11.15 -4.78 -12.51
C GLY A 289 -10.34 -5.49 -11.42
N ALA A 290 -9.33 -4.83 -10.85
CA ALA A 290 -8.58 -5.36 -9.72
C ALA A 290 -9.43 -5.34 -8.43
N VAL A 291 -9.20 -6.29 -7.54
CA VAL A 291 -9.85 -6.35 -6.23
C VAL A 291 -9.25 -5.28 -5.30
N LEU A 292 -10.10 -4.34 -4.87
CA LEU A 292 -9.76 -3.30 -3.90
C LEU A 292 -9.90 -3.80 -2.47
N ASP A 293 -10.98 -4.54 -2.20
CA ASP A 293 -11.27 -5.12 -0.90
C ASP A 293 -12.31 -6.24 -1.06
N ASP A 294 -12.55 -6.98 0.01
CA ASP A 294 -13.58 -8.00 0.07
C ASP A 294 -14.36 -7.93 1.39
N GLY A 295 -15.49 -8.59 1.43
CA GLY A 295 -16.28 -8.64 2.65
C GLY A 295 -17.69 -9.17 2.41
N LEU A 296 -18.62 -8.72 3.24
CA LEU A 296 -20.01 -9.15 3.16
C LEU A 296 -20.94 -7.99 2.83
N ILE A 297 -21.91 -8.28 1.98
CA ILE A 297 -23.10 -7.47 1.80
C ILE A 297 -24.23 -8.17 2.56
N SER A 298 -24.83 -7.49 3.54
CA SER A 298 -25.93 -8.00 4.34
C SER A 298 -27.12 -7.06 4.19
N ARG A 299 -28.24 -7.57 3.67
CA ARG A 299 -29.46 -6.79 3.52
C ARG A 299 -30.26 -6.80 4.81
N LEU A 300 -30.39 -5.62 5.46
CA LEU A 300 -31.12 -5.48 6.72
C LEU A 300 -32.63 -5.37 6.49
N ASP A 301 -33.01 -4.53 5.53
CA ASP A 301 -34.37 -4.31 5.07
C ASP A 301 -34.39 -3.88 3.60
N GLU A 302 -35.53 -3.40 3.09
CA GLU A 302 -35.70 -3.04 1.70
C GLU A 302 -34.70 -1.95 1.23
N HIS A 303 -34.40 -1.00 2.12
CA HIS A 303 -33.62 0.19 1.80
C HIS A 303 -32.32 0.33 2.62
N THR A 304 -31.90 -0.73 3.31
CA THR A 304 -30.76 -0.65 4.24
C THR A 304 -29.87 -1.88 4.09
N PHE A 305 -28.56 -1.62 3.88
CA PHE A 305 -27.54 -2.65 3.79
C PHE A 305 -26.40 -2.40 4.78
N TRP A 306 -25.86 -3.48 5.28
CA TRP A 306 -24.67 -3.52 6.10
C TRP A 306 -23.53 -4.15 5.31
N LEU A 307 -22.46 -3.39 5.14
CA LEU A 307 -21.26 -3.82 4.43
C LEU A 307 -20.14 -4.01 5.42
N THR A 308 -19.39 -5.09 5.28
CA THR A 308 -18.14 -5.29 6.03
C THR A 308 -16.96 -5.29 5.07
N PHE A 309 -15.80 -4.89 5.58
CA PHE A 309 -14.55 -4.76 4.84
C PHE A 309 -13.37 -5.20 5.70
N THR A 310 -12.22 -5.39 5.07
CA THR A 310 -10.99 -5.67 5.81
C THR A 310 -10.63 -4.52 6.75
N THR A 311 -9.85 -4.81 7.77
CA THR A 311 -9.38 -3.81 8.74
C THR A 311 -8.64 -2.64 8.07
N GLY A 312 -7.83 -2.92 7.05
CA GLY A 312 -7.06 -1.89 6.33
C GLY A 312 -7.85 -1.20 5.23
N GLY A 313 -8.87 -1.85 4.67
CA GLY A 313 -9.62 -1.39 3.50
C GLY A 313 -10.80 -0.47 3.81
N ALA A 314 -11.28 -0.42 5.06
CA ALA A 314 -12.51 0.28 5.43
C ALA A 314 -12.57 1.74 4.97
N GLY A 315 -11.50 2.50 5.18
CA GLY A 315 -11.44 3.91 4.77
C GLY A 315 -11.44 4.10 3.25
N THR A 316 -10.72 3.25 2.53
CA THR A 316 -10.71 3.23 1.06
C THR A 316 -12.08 2.87 0.51
N ALA A 317 -12.73 1.85 1.09
CA ALA A 317 -14.08 1.44 0.69
C ALA A 317 -15.11 2.54 0.94
N GLU A 318 -15.06 3.24 2.08
CA GLU A 318 -15.95 4.37 2.36
C GLU A 318 -15.78 5.49 1.34
N ALA A 319 -14.52 5.90 1.07
CA ALA A 319 -14.23 6.93 0.09
C ALA A 319 -14.72 6.53 -1.31
N TRP A 320 -14.44 5.30 -1.73
CA TRP A 320 -14.90 4.73 -3.00
C TRP A 320 -16.42 4.76 -3.16
N LEU A 321 -17.13 4.28 -2.14
CA LEU A 321 -18.60 4.31 -2.13
C LEU A 321 -19.16 5.74 -2.22
N ARG A 322 -18.56 6.70 -1.48
CA ARG A 322 -19.00 8.09 -1.48
C ARG A 322 -18.76 8.77 -2.82
N ASP A 323 -17.62 8.51 -3.46
CA ASP A 323 -17.28 9.11 -4.75
C ASP A 323 -18.22 8.60 -5.85
N TRP A 324 -18.49 7.31 -5.90
CA TRP A 324 -19.46 6.74 -6.83
C TRP A 324 -20.89 7.20 -6.56
N ALA A 325 -21.31 7.29 -5.30
CA ALA A 325 -22.64 7.81 -4.97
C ALA A 325 -22.82 9.24 -5.46
N ARG A 326 -21.79 10.09 -5.26
CA ARG A 326 -21.78 11.47 -5.74
C ARG A 326 -21.77 11.52 -7.27
N GLY A 327 -20.88 10.77 -7.93
CA GLY A 327 -20.73 10.74 -9.38
C GLY A 327 -22.00 10.28 -10.12
N ARG A 328 -22.78 9.39 -9.50
CA ARG A 328 -24.04 8.89 -10.04
C ARG A 328 -25.28 9.68 -9.61
N GLY A 329 -25.12 10.61 -8.69
CA GLY A 329 -26.27 11.33 -8.09
C GLY A 329 -27.20 10.41 -7.29
N ALA A 330 -26.70 9.28 -6.75
CA ALA A 330 -27.51 8.30 -6.05
C ALA A 330 -28.00 8.84 -4.69
N ASN A 331 -29.30 8.74 -4.43
CA ASN A 331 -29.88 9.13 -3.16
C ASN A 331 -29.66 8.07 -2.08
N VAL A 332 -28.44 7.99 -1.63
CA VAL A 332 -28.00 7.08 -0.56
C VAL A 332 -27.24 7.82 0.54
N ARG A 333 -27.30 7.31 1.74
CA ARG A 333 -26.49 7.73 2.88
C ARG A 333 -25.53 6.63 3.26
N ILE A 334 -24.23 6.97 3.31
CA ILE A 334 -23.14 6.06 3.65
C ILE A 334 -22.59 6.51 5.01
N MET A 335 -22.58 5.60 5.97
CA MET A 335 -22.18 5.89 7.34
C MET A 335 -21.18 4.84 7.82
N ASP A 336 -19.94 5.25 8.06
CA ASP A 336 -18.97 4.41 8.75
C ASP A 336 -19.38 4.23 10.22
N ARG A 337 -19.49 2.99 10.65
CA ARG A 337 -19.85 2.58 12.01
C ARG A 337 -18.70 1.86 12.72
N THR A 338 -17.55 1.71 12.06
CA THR A 338 -16.40 0.94 12.54
C THR A 338 -15.99 1.36 13.95
N HIS A 339 -15.84 2.66 14.17
CA HIS A 339 -15.39 3.18 15.47
C HIS A 339 -16.47 3.23 16.56
N SER A 340 -17.75 3.12 16.19
CA SER A 340 -18.87 3.16 17.15
C SER A 340 -19.31 1.80 17.63
N LEU A 341 -18.84 0.74 16.98
CA LEU A 341 -19.22 -0.64 17.27
C LEU A 341 -18.00 -1.49 17.62
N GLY A 342 -18.22 -2.47 18.50
CA GLY A 342 -17.35 -3.60 18.70
C GLY A 342 -17.79 -4.79 17.83
N GLY A 343 -16.90 -5.76 17.69
CA GLY A 343 -17.17 -7.03 17.04
C GLY A 343 -16.45 -8.15 17.77
N ILE A 344 -17.18 -9.15 18.23
CA ILE A 344 -16.61 -10.36 18.83
C ILE A 344 -16.95 -11.54 17.91
N ASN A 345 -15.92 -12.25 17.47
CA ASN A 345 -16.09 -13.53 16.79
C ASN A 345 -16.19 -14.65 17.84
N VAL A 346 -17.22 -15.48 17.74
CA VAL A 346 -17.42 -16.69 18.55
C VAL A 346 -17.35 -17.87 17.61
N THR A 347 -16.30 -18.67 17.70
CA THR A 347 -16.01 -19.70 16.69
C THR A 347 -15.60 -21.03 17.31
N GLY A 348 -15.97 -22.12 16.67
CA GLY A 348 -15.69 -23.50 17.08
C GLY A 348 -16.93 -24.36 17.20
N PRO A 349 -16.78 -25.71 17.32
CA PRO A 349 -17.92 -26.65 17.38
C PRO A 349 -18.93 -26.34 18.51
N LYS A 350 -18.48 -25.75 19.61
CA LYS A 350 -19.31 -25.40 20.76
C LYS A 350 -19.81 -23.94 20.75
N ALA A 351 -19.60 -23.21 19.65
CA ALA A 351 -19.97 -21.78 19.58
C ALA A 351 -21.48 -21.57 19.72
N THR A 352 -22.30 -22.39 19.09
CA THR A 352 -23.77 -22.33 19.21
C THR A 352 -24.20 -22.53 20.66
N ALA A 353 -23.68 -23.57 21.33
CA ALA A 353 -24.01 -23.86 22.73
C ALA A 353 -23.63 -22.71 23.68
N LEU A 354 -22.49 -22.03 23.44
CA LEU A 354 -22.12 -20.83 24.21
C LEU A 354 -23.12 -19.70 24.00
N LEU A 355 -23.52 -19.43 22.74
CA LEU A 355 -24.48 -18.35 22.46
C LEU A 355 -25.87 -18.64 22.97
N GLU A 356 -26.35 -19.89 22.96
CA GLU A 356 -27.61 -20.30 23.59
C GLU A 356 -27.60 -20.02 25.09
N ARG A 357 -26.51 -20.36 25.79
CA ARG A 357 -26.32 -19.99 27.21
C ARG A 357 -26.28 -18.47 27.42
N ALA A 358 -25.77 -17.74 26.45
CA ALA A 358 -25.71 -16.28 26.48
C ALA A 358 -27.03 -15.61 26.06
N GLY A 359 -28.08 -16.37 25.73
CA GLY A 359 -29.41 -15.86 25.45
C GLY A 359 -29.80 -15.83 23.95
N LEU A 360 -29.06 -16.48 23.08
CA LEU A 360 -29.50 -16.68 21.69
C LEU A 360 -30.62 -17.74 21.67
N THR A 361 -31.86 -17.29 21.54
CA THR A 361 -33.06 -18.17 21.59
C THR A 361 -33.46 -18.78 20.25
N GLU A 362 -33.10 -18.07 19.16
CA GLU A 362 -33.46 -18.51 17.82
C GLU A 362 -32.17 -18.80 17.02
N PRO A 363 -32.11 -19.93 16.31
CA PRO A 363 -30.95 -20.26 15.52
C PRO A 363 -30.78 -19.28 14.34
N VAL A 364 -29.56 -18.79 14.14
CA VAL A 364 -29.20 -17.97 12.97
C VAL A 364 -28.61 -18.90 11.92
N PRO A 365 -29.28 -19.15 10.78
CA PRO A 365 -28.74 -20.02 9.73
C PRO A 365 -27.49 -19.45 9.07
N PHE A 366 -26.67 -20.31 8.45
CA PHE A 366 -25.46 -19.91 7.76
C PHE A 366 -25.73 -18.86 6.67
N MET A 367 -24.87 -17.83 6.61
CA MET A 367 -25.00 -16.64 5.75
C MET A 367 -26.30 -15.85 6.00
N ARG A 368 -26.76 -15.85 7.26
CA ARG A 368 -27.84 -14.97 7.73
C ARG A 368 -27.40 -14.16 8.93
N HIS A 369 -28.21 -13.17 9.24
CA HIS A 369 -28.04 -12.36 10.45
C HIS A 369 -29.39 -12.12 11.13
N ALA A 370 -29.32 -11.84 12.42
CA ALA A 370 -30.47 -11.47 13.24
C ALA A 370 -30.06 -10.48 14.32
N GLU A 371 -31.03 -9.75 14.86
CA GLU A 371 -30.84 -8.98 16.09
C GLU A 371 -31.19 -9.87 17.29
N ALA A 372 -30.32 -9.86 18.30
CA ALA A 372 -30.50 -10.62 19.52
C ALA A 372 -29.87 -9.90 20.70
N THR A 373 -30.29 -10.24 21.91
CA THR A 373 -29.65 -9.80 23.13
C THR A 373 -28.75 -10.92 23.64
N ILE A 374 -27.44 -10.74 23.60
CA ILE A 374 -26.45 -11.72 24.01
C ILE A 374 -25.82 -11.27 25.32
N ALA A 375 -25.92 -12.08 26.36
CA ALA A 375 -25.46 -11.76 27.71
C ALA A 375 -25.91 -10.38 28.20
N GLY A 376 -27.14 -9.96 27.86
CA GLY A 376 -27.72 -8.65 28.22
C GLY A 376 -27.28 -7.50 27.30
N VAL A 377 -26.48 -7.75 26.25
CA VAL A 377 -26.00 -6.74 25.30
C VAL A 377 -26.76 -6.87 23.97
N PRO A 378 -27.36 -5.79 23.45
CA PRO A 378 -27.97 -5.82 22.13
C PRO A 378 -26.91 -6.03 21.05
N CYS A 379 -27.06 -7.06 20.25
CA CYS A 379 -26.13 -7.47 19.20
C CYS A 379 -26.85 -7.68 17.87
N ARG A 380 -26.16 -7.37 16.79
CA ARG A 380 -26.47 -7.98 15.48
C ARG A 380 -25.56 -9.20 15.32
N VAL A 381 -26.16 -10.36 15.26
CA VAL A 381 -25.48 -11.65 15.17
C VAL A 381 -25.43 -12.08 13.70
N PHE A 382 -24.24 -12.26 13.17
CA PHE A 382 -24.00 -12.79 11.81
C PHE A 382 -23.50 -14.23 11.93
N ARG A 383 -24.10 -15.15 11.19
CA ARG A 383 -23.65 -16.54 11.10
C ARG A 383 -22.81 -16.70 9.83
N LEU A 384 -21.52 -16.68 10.01
CA LEU A 384 -20.51 -16.75 8.92
C LEU A 384 -19.23 -17.35 9.47
N SER A 385 -18.31 -17.78 8.60
CA SER A 385 -17.08 -18.40 9.06
C SER A 385 -15.88 -17.99 8.23
N PHE A 386 -14.85 -17.51 8.91
CA PHE A 386 -13.52 -17.29 8.33
C PHE A 386 -12.54 -18.39 8.72
N THR A 387 -12.78 -19.04 9.86
CA THR A 387 -11.95 -20.14 10.39
C THR A 387 -12.28 -21.51 9.78
N GLY A 388 -13.43 -21.66 9.16
CA GLY A 388 -13.94 -22.93 8.65
C GLY A 388 -14.77 -23.75 9.64
N GLU A 389 -14.93 -23.27 10.88
CA GLU A 389 -15.79 -23.89 11.90
C GLU A 389 -17.13 -23.18 12.01
N VAL A 390 -18.05 -23.71 12.84
CA VAL A 390 -19.24 -22.97 13.28
C VAL A 390 -18.79 -21.62 13.85
N SER A 391 -19.31 -20.53 13.32
CA SER A 391 -18.80 -19.22 13.70
C SER A 391 -19.88 -18.14 13.61
N TYR A 392 -19.81 -17.20 14.54
CA TYR A 392 -20.68 -16.05 14.63
C TYR A 392 -19.87 -14.78 14.86
N GLU A 393 -20.30 -13.67 14.27
CA GLU A 393 -19.81 -12.34 14.61
C GLU A 393 -20.90 -11.55 15.32
N LEU A 394 -20.57 -11.02 16.49
CA LEU A 394 -21.46 -10.23 17.33
C LEU A 394 -21.09 -8.76 17.18
N HIS A 395 -21.82 -8.01 16.36
CA HIS A 395 -21.65 -6.58 16.26
C HIS A 395 -22.51 -5.89 17.32
N HIS A 396 -21.90 -5.10 18.19
CA HIS A 396 -22.53 -4.52 19.39
C HIS A 396 -22.02 -3.09 19.65
N PRO A 397 -22.68 -2.28 20.50
CA PRO A 397 -22.16 -0.98 20.90
C PRO A 397 -20.77 -1.11 21.53
N ARG A 398 -19.79 -0.34 21.03
CA ARG A 398 -18.40 -0.39 21.49
C ARG A 398 -18.26 -0.26 23.02
N SER A 399 -19.09 0.57 23.64
CA SER A 399 -19.10 0.78 25.11
C SER A 399 -19.46 -0.47 25.91
N ARG A 400 -20.03 -1.48 25.28
CA ARG A 400 -20.44 -2.74 25.92
C ARG A 400 -19.49 -3.91 25.61
N SER A 401 -18.37 -3.66 24.89
CA SER A 401 -17.46 -4.74 24.43
C SER A 401 -16.85 -5.51 25.60
N VAL A 402 -16.35 -4.82 26.63
CA VAL A 402 -15.71 -5.45 27.79
C VAL A 402 -16.70 -6.32 28.57
N GLU A 403 -17.91 -5.81 28.78
CA GLU A 403 -18.98 -6.55 29.46
C GLU A 403 -19.33 -7.83 28.68
N LEU A 404 -19.58 -7.71 27.37
CA LEU A 404 -19.94 -8.85 26.54
C LEU A 404 -18.82 -9.91 26.51
N TRP A 405 -17.58 -9.48 26.32
CA TRP A 405 -16.41 -10.36 26.32
C TRP A 405 -16.28 -11.15 27.62
N SER A 406 -16.32 -10.44 28.76
CA SER A 406 -16.16 -11.05 30.08
C SER A 406 -17.27 -12.06 30.38
N ARG A 407 -18.50 -11.73 30.03
CA ARG A 407 -19.64 -12.64 30.22
C ARG A 407 -19.56 -13.88 29.33
N LEU A 408 -19.11 -13.74 28.07
CA LEU A 408 -18.91 -14.90 27.19
C LEU A 408 -17.78 -15.79 27.69
N MET A 409 -16.69 -15.24 28.19
CA MET A 409 -15.60 -15.99 28.82
C MET A 409 -16.07 -16.75 30.06
N GLU A 410 -16.88 -16.12 30.91
CA GLU A 410 -17.47 -16.75 32.09
C GLU A 410 -18.41 -17.90 31.73
N LEU A 411 -19.37 -17.65 30.83
CA LEU A 411 -20.38 -18.64 30.41
C LEU A 411 -19.78 -19.82 29.62
N GLY A 412 -18.63 -19.63 29.00
CA GLY A 412 -17.94 -20.65 28.22
C GLY A 412 -16.86 -21.42 28.98
N ALA A 413 -16.61 -21.14 30.25
CA ALA A 413 -15.49 -21.69 31.00
C ALA A 413 -15.45 -23.25 30.99
N ASP A 414 -16.58 -23.89 31.20
CA ASP A 414 -16.73 -25.35 31.15
C ASP A 414 -16.83 -25.91 29.71
N LEU A 415 -17.04 -25.06 28.71
CA LEU A 415 -16.97 -25.42 27.30
C LEU A 415 -15.56 -25.39 26.73
N GLY A 416 -14.57 -24.93 27.52
CA GLY A 416 -13.20 -24.78 27.09
C GLY A 416 -12.92 -23.51 26.29
N VAL A 417 -13.70 -22.44 26.55
CA VAL A 417 -13.53 -21.16 25.85
C VAL A 417 -12.13 -20.59 26.07
N ARG A 418 -11.49 -20.18 24.98
CA ARG A 418 -10.20 -19.47 24.99
C ARG A 418 -10.24 -18.29 24.02
N PRO A 419 -9.51 -17.21 24.27
CA PRO A 419 -9.27 -16.23 23.23
C PRO A 419 -8.33 -16.80 22.17
N HIS A 420 -8.42 -16.29 20.93
CA HIS A 420 -7.43 -16.54 19.88
C HIS A 420 -6.94 -15.23 19.29
N GLY A 421 -5.64 -15.20 19.00
CA GLY A 421 -4.99 -14.10 18.31
C GLY A 421 -4.95 -14.28 16.79
N LEU A 422 -4.32 -13.30 16.15
CA LEU A 422 -4.17 -13.30 14.69
C LEU A 422 -3.30 -14.46 14.20
N GLU A 423 -2.28 -14.86 14.95
CA GLU A 423 -1.36 -15.92 14.53
C GLU A 423 -2.11 -17.25 14.31
N ALA A 424 -2.95 -17.66 15.25
CA ALA A 424 -3.80 -18.84 15.10
C ALA A 424 -4.81 -18.63 13.94
N LEU A 425 -5.39 -17.43 13.83
CA LEU A 425 -6.35 -17.09 12.77
C LEU A 425 -5.71 -17.18 11.38
N MET A 426 -4.44 -16.79 11.21
CA MET A 426 -3.72 -16.88 9.93
C MET A 426 -3.62 -18.33 9.44
N THR A 427 -3.30 -19.27 10.32
CA THR A 427 -3.30 -20.70 9.97
C THR A 427 -4.71 -21.20 9.63
N LEU A 428 -5.70 -20.89 10.47
CA LEU A 428 -7.10 -21.33 10.30
C LEU A 428 -7.73 -20.86 8.98
N ARG A 429 -7.51 -19.59 8.60
CA ARG A 429 -8.05 -19.04 7.34
C ARG A 429 -7.33 -19.63 6.13
N LEU A 430 -6.00 -19.85 6.26
CA LEU A 430 -5.17 -20.41 5.19
C LEU A 430 -5.61 -21.84 4.86
N GLU A 431 -5.91 -22.65 5.86
CA GLU A 431 -6.48 -23.99 5.69
C GLU A 431 -7.79 -23.98 4.86
N LYS A 432 -8.56 -22.90 4.94
CA LYS A 432 -9.75 -22.67 4.10
C LYS A 432 -9.44 -22.01 2.76
N GLY A 433 -8.20 -21.64 2.50
CA GLY A 433 -7.82 -20.89 1.30
C GLY A 433 -8.46 -19.51 1.22
N HIS A 434 -8.86 -18.93 2.36
CA HIS A 434 -9.41 -17.58 2.40
C HIS A 434 -8.30 -16.56 2.17
N VAL A 435 -8.47 -15.73 1.16
CA VAL A 435 -7.55 -14.66 0.78
C VAL A 435 -7.69 -13.49 1.74
N ILE A 436 -6.58 -12.84 2.06
CA ILE A 436 -6.57 -11.53 2.72
C ILE A 436 -6.11 -10.49 1.70
N VAL A 437 -7.00 -9.55 1.39
CA VAL A 437 -6.69 -8.45 0.48
C VAL A 437 -5.57 -7.58 1.05
N GLY A 438 -4.56 -7.29 0.22
CA GLY A 438 -3.35 -6.58 0.62
C GLY A 438 -2.21 -7.47 1.14
N MET A 439 -2.49 -8.75 1.48
CA MET A 439 -1.48 -9.75 1.82
C MET A 439 -1.30 -10.73 0.65
N ASP A 440 -2.40 -11.35 0.20
CA ASP A 440 -2.40 -12.33 -0.88
C ASP A 440 -2.67 -11.69 -2.26
N THR A 441 -3.07 -10.42 -2.30
CA THR A 441 -3.42 -9.73 -3.54
C THR A 441 -2.42 -8.64 -3.90
N GLU A 442 -2.22 -8.44 -5.19
CA GLU A 442 -1.49 -7.33 -5.79
C GLU A 442 -2.44 -6.34 -6.46
N MET A 443 -1.90 -5.21 -6.91
CA MET A 443 -2.69 -4.14 -7.55
C MET A 443 -3.37 -4.55 -8.86
N ASP A 444 -2.97 -5.66 -9.47
CA ASP A 444 -3.55 -6.23 -10.69
C ASP A 444 -4.30 -7.56 -10.45
N ALA A 445 -4.54 -7.91 -9.19
CA ALA A 445 -5.28 -9.11 -8.81
C ALA A 445 -6.75 -9.01 -9.21
N THR A 446 -7.11 -9.59 -10.36
CA THR A 446 -8.50 -9.71 -10.81
C THR A 446 -9.17 -10.92 -10.18
N PRO A 447 -10.51 -10.99 -10.11
CA PRO A 447 -11.22 -12.18 -9.63
C PRO A 447 -10.78 -13.47 -10.32
N ARG A 448 -10.52 -13.43 -11.62
CA ARG A 448 -10.05 -14.57 -12.41
C ARG A 448 -8.66 -15.06 -11.97
N ARG A 449 -7.74 -14.13 -11.70
CA ARG A 449 -6.41 -14.48 -11.18
C ARG A 449 -6.45 -15.08 -9.79
N LEU A 450 -7.43 -14.66 -8.99
CA LEU A 450 -7.66 -15.19 -7.63
C LEU A 450 -8.49 -16.50 -7.61
N GLY A 451 -9.04 -16.94 -8.76
CA GLY A 451 -9.96 -18.09 -8.81
C GLY A 451 -11.34 -17.80 -8.23
N MET A 452 -11.74 -16.53 -8.22
CA MET A 452 -12.99 -16.04 -7.64
C MET A 452 -14.02 -15.63 -8.70
N ASP A 453 -13.97 -16.19 -9.91
CA ASP A 453 -14.92 -15.91 -10.99
C ASP A 453 -16.38 -16.14 -10.56
N TRP A 454 -16.60 -17.07 -9.63
CA TRP A 454 -17.90 -17.39 -9.06
C TRP A 454 -18.57 -16.19 -8.35
N ALA A 455 -17.81 -15.21 -7.91
CA ALA A 455 -18.30 -13.99 -7.25
C ALA A 455 -18.69 -12.88 -8.25
N VAL A 456 -18.47 -13.08 -9.55
CA VAL A 456 -18.68 -12.08 -10.60
C VAL A 456 -19.85 -12.48 -11.50
N ARG A 457 -20.71 -11.51 -11.83
CA ARG A 457 -21.84 -11.65 -12.74
C ARG A 457 -21.66 -10.73 -13.94
N MET A 458 -21.08 -11.28 -15.02
CA MET A 458 -20.81 -10.53 -16.25
C MET A 458 -22.06 -10.16 -17.04
N ASP A 459 -23.23 -10.68 -16.66
CA ASP A 459 -24.54 -10.41 -17.28
C ASP A 459 -25.23 -9.14 -16.75
N LYS A 460 -24.52 -8.31 -16.01
CA LYS A 460 -24.98 -7.00 -15.48
C LYS A 460 -23.86 -5.95 -15.56
N ASP A 461 -24.22 -4.69 -15.47
CA ASP A 461 -23.25 -3.60 -15.36
C ASP A 461 -22.76 -3.42 -13.93
N PHE A 462 -21.45 -3.15 -13.78
CA PHE A 462 -20.82 -2.85 -12.50
C PHE A 462 -19.44 -2.17 -12.71
N VAL A 463 -18.91 -1.57 -11.65
CA VAL A 463 -17.58 -0.94 -11.66
C VAL A 463 -16.51 -1.98 -11.96
N GLY A 464 -15.70 -1.73 -13.00
CA GLY A 464 -14.63 -2.63 -13.43
C GLY A 464 -15.03 -3.64 -14.53
N ARG A 465 -16.34 -3.80 -14.86
CA ARG A 465 -16.80 -4.76 -15.87
C ARG A 465 -16.05 -4.63 -17.20
N ALA A 466 -15.99 -3.42 -17.76
CA ALA A 466 -15.33 -3.20 -19.05
C ALA A 466 -13.82 -3.55 -19.04
N ALA A 467 -13.17 -3.41 -17.89
CA ALA A 467 -11.78 -3.83 -17.72
C ALA A 467 -11.66 -5.36 -17.67
N LEU A 468 -12.54 -6.04 -16.94
CA LEU A 468 -12.57 -7.51 -16.91
C LEU A 468 -12.85 -8.09 -18.29
N GLU A 469 -13.80 -7.55 -19.06
CA GLU A 469 -14.07 -7.97 -20.44
C GLU A 469 -12.84 -7.83 -21.37
N ARG A 470 -12.01 -6.82 -21.14
CA ARG A 470 -10.75 -6.67 -21.88
C ARG A 470 -9.70 -7.68 -21.44
N THR A 471 -9.51 -7.85 -20.14
CA THR A 471 -8.52 -8.78 -19.59
C THR A 471 -8.86 -10.24 -19.86
N ASP A 472 -10.15 -10.58 -19.91
CA ASP A 472 -10.61 -11.95 -20.20
C ASP A 472 -10.32 -12.40 -21.65
N ARG A 473 -10.03 -11.46 -22.55
CA ARG A 473 -9.57 -11.75 -23.93
C ARG A 473 -8.08 -12.14 -23.99
N ILE A 474 -7.34 -11.90 -22.91
CA ILE A 474 -5.92 -12.21 -22.80
C ILE A 474 -5.78 -13.55 -22.08
N PRO A 475 -4.95 -14.49 -22.56
CA PRO A 475 -4.67 -15.70 -21.82
C PRO A 475 -4.20 -15.38 -20.40
N LEU A 476 -4.69 -16.14 -19.43
CA LEU A 476 -4.27 -15.98 -18.06
C LEU A 476 -2.81 -16.38 -17.93
N ASP A 477 -1.98 -15.49 -17.41
CA ASP A 477 -0.53 -15.65 -17.27
C ASP A 477 -0.14 -16.29 -15.93
N ARG A 478 -0.88 -15.97 -14.84
CA ARG A 478 -0.62 -16.46 -13.48
C ARG A 478 -1.89 -16.56 -12.66
N ARG A 479 -1.84 -17.34 -11.59
CA ARG A 479 -2.94 -17.47 -10.61
C ARG A 479 -2.42 -17.52 -9.19
N LEU A 480 -3.25 -17.07 -8.26
CA LEU A 480 -3.10 -17.42 -6.85
C LEU A 480 -3.60 -18.85 -6.65
N VAL A 481 -2.75 -19.72 -6.14
CA VAL A 481 -3.02 -21.15 -6.01
C VAL A 481 -2.64 -21.68 -4.63
N GLY A 482 -3.26 -22.80 -4.24
CA GLY A 482 -2.87 -23.55 -3.06
C GLY A 482 -1.69 -24.48 -3.35
N LEU A 483 -0.72 -24.52 -2.43
CA LEU A 483 0.39 -25.46 -2.46
C LEU A 483 0.50 -26.18 -1.11
N THR A 484 0.95 -27.43 -1.13
CA THR A 484 1.32 -28.20 0.08
C THR A 484 2.77 -28.67 -0.01
N ALA A 485 3.44 -28.78 1.11
CA ALA A 485 4.82 -29.24 1.17
C ALA A 485 5.16 -29.86 2.55
N ASP A 486 6.30 -30.54 2.61
CA ASP A 486 6.86 -30.98 3.88
C ASP A 486 7.41 -29.80 4.71
N PRO A 487 7.42 -29.90 6.06
CA PRO A 487 7.96 -28.85 6.93
C PRO A 487 9.48 -28.64 6.73
N PRO A 488 10.01 -27.47 7.13
CA PRO A 488 9.33 -26.34 7.75
C PRO A 488 8.58 -25.47 6.74
N ALA A 489 7.61 -24.67 7.21
CA ALA A 489 6.91 -23.71 6.39
C ALA A 489 7.89 -22.63 5.87
N PRO A 490 7.87 -22.29 4.57
CA PRO A 490 8.67 -21.22 4.02
C PRO A 490 8.19 -19.86 4.53
N THR A 491 9.04 -18.85 4.48
CA THR A 491 8.63 -17.47 4.80
C THR A 491 7.79 -16.88 3.68
N GLU A 492 6.91 -15.95 4.03
CA GLU A 492 6.20 -15.12 3.05
C GLU A 492 7.22 -14.38 2.17
N GLY A 493 6.95 -14.31 0.86
CA GLY A 493 7.87 -13.77 -0.13
C GLY A 493 8.89 -14.78 -0.68
N SER A 494 8.97 -16.02 -0.16
CA SER A 494 9.81 -17.06 -0.75
C SER A 494 9.49 -17.29 -2.22
N ALA A 495 10.53 -17.32 -3.07
CA ALA A 495 10.37 -17.51 -4.50
C ALA A 495 9.92 -18.93 -4.84
N VAL A 496 9.05 -19.05 -5.82
CA VAL A 496 8.59 -20.31 -6.42
C VAL A 496 9.37 -20.55 -7.70
N PHE A 497 9.99 -21.72 -7.82
CA PHE A 497 10.82 -22.09 -8.97
C PHE A 497 10.21 -23.25 -9.75
N LEU A 498 10.36 -23.17 -11.08
CA LEU A 498 10.12 -24.27 -12.01
C LEU A 498 11.30 -24.34 -12.99
N ASP A 499 11.93 -25.49 -13.12
CA ASP A 499 13.08 -25.73 -14.02
C ASP A 499 14.20 -24.68 -13.87
N GLY A 500 14.49 -24.25 -12.64
CA GLY A 500 15.52 -23.27 -12.31
C GLY A 500 15.13 -21.80 -12.56
N ARG A 501 13.90 -21.52 -13.04
CA ARG A 501 13.37 -20.18 -13.27
C ARG A 501 12.38 -19.81 -12.17
N ILE A 502 12.39 -18.56 -11.71
CA ILE A 502 11.36 -18.03 -10.81
C ILE A 502 10.06 -17.90 -11.60
N VAL A 503 8.99 -18.52 -11.09
CA VAL A 503 7.65 -18.53 -11.66
C VAL A 503 6.60 -17.93 -10.72
N GLY A 504 7.02 -17.40 -9.57
CA GLY A 504 6.11 -16.80 -8.61
C GLY A 504 6.71 -16.66 -7.22
N TYR A 505 5.85 -16.45 -6.25
CA TYR A 505 6.24 -16.30 -4.85
C TYR A 505 5.09 -16.67 -3.90
N VAL A 506 5.46 -17.08 -2.67
CA VAL A 506 4.53 -17.42 -1.60
C VAL A 506 3.99 -16.15 -0.94
N THR A 507 2.67 -16.05 -0.82
CA THR A 507 2.01 -14.92 -0.13
C THR A 507 1.65 -15.26 1.31
N SER A 508 1.31 -16.51 1.57
CA SER A 508 0.95 -16.99 2.91
C SER A 508 1.41 -18.43 3.09
N SER A 509 1.94 -18.75 4.26
CA SER A 509 2.44 -20.09 4.57
C SER A 509 2.27 -20.41 6.06
N ALA A 510 1.83 -21.62 6.36
CA ALA A 510 1.73 -22.10 7.72
C ALA A 510 1.84 -23.64 7.79
N TRP A 511 2.33 -24.13 8.92
CA TRP A 511 2.11 -25.53 9.31
C TRP A 511 0.65 -25.71 9.74
N SER A 512 -0.04 -26.66 9.16
CA SER A 512 -1.40 -27.04 9.56
C SER A 512 -1.38 -28.21 10.54
N PRO A 513 -1.71 -28.00 11.81
CA PRO A 513 -1.77 -29.11 12.78
C PRO A 513 -2.86 -30.13 12.48
N ALA A 514 -3.97 -29.72 11.84
CA ALA A 514 -5.07 -30.62 11.49
C ALA A 514 -4.79 -31.48 10.26
N LEU A 515 -3.96 -31.01 9.33
CA LEU A 515 -3.61 -31.69 8.09
C LEU A 515 -2.21 -32.33 8.13
N GLU A 516 -1.44 -32.03 9.16
CA GLU A 516 -0.05 -32.49 9.34
C GLU A 516 0.83 -32.22 8.10
N THR A 517 0.65 -31.06 7.50
CA THR A 517 1.40 -30.60 6.32
C THR A 517 1.52 -29.07 6.30
N VAL A 518 2.48 -28.56 5.55
CA VAL A 518 2.56 -27.12 5.26
C VAL A 518 1.53 -26.79 4.19
N VAL A 519 0.72 -25.77 4.44
CA VAL A 519 -0.23 -25.19 3.48
C VAL A 519 0.20 -23.79 3.09
N MET A 520 0.04 -23.42 1.83
CA MET A 520 0.51 -22.14 1.28
C MET A 520 -0.49 -21.60 0.27
N LEU A 521 -0.57 -20.27 0.19
CA LEU A 521 -1.05 -19.57 -1.01
C LEU A 521 0.15 -18.96 -1.72
N ALA A 522 0.20 -19.08 -3.04
CA ALA A 522 1.28 -18.56 -3.84
C ALA A 522 0.78 -18.06 -5.20
N TRP A 523 1.35 -16.96 -5.68
CA TRP A 523 1.24 -16.61 -7.08
C TRP A 523 2.12 -17.53 -7.91
N VAL A 524 1.57 -18.13 -8.95
CA VAL A 524 2.30 -19.06 -9.83
C VAL A 524 1.94 -18.77 -11.29
N GLU A 525 2.97 -18.61 -12.14
CA GLU A 525 2.82 -18.53 -13.59
C GLU A 525 2.22 -19.83 -14.15
N LEU A 526 1.36 -19.71 -15.12
CA LEU A 526 0.78 -20.85 -15.81
C LEU A 526 1.70 -21.33 -16.94
N VAL A 527 1.84 -22.64 -17.06
CA VAL A 527 2.53 -23.29 -18.17
C VAL A 527 1.48 -23.93 -19.08
N ASP A 528 1.44 -23.52 -20.34
CA ASP A 528 0.41 -23.95 -21.30
C ASP A 528 -1.03 -23.80 -20.76
N GLY A 529 -1.26 -22.69 -20.03
CA GLY A 529 -2.56 -22.36 -19.44
C GLY A 529 -2.93 -23.15 -18.18
N SER A 530 -2.02 -23.95 -17.64
CA SER A 530 -2.24 -24.82 -16.48
C SER A 530 -1.27 -24.49 -15.34
N VAL A 531 -1.72 -24.71 -14.10
CA VAL A 531 -0.84 -24.62 -12.92
C VAL A 531 0.10 -25.82 -12.92
N PRO A 532 1.43 -25.64 -12.78
CA PRO A 532 2.36 -26.76 -12.64
C PRO A 532 1.99 -27.65 -11.45
N ALA A 533 1.98 -28.97 -11.63
CA ALA A 533 1.62 -29.92 -10.57
C ALA A 533 2.61 -29.89 -9.40
N THR A 534 3.89 -29.62 -9.66
CA THR A 534 4.96 -29.53 -8.66
C THR A 534 5.88 -28.37 -9.02
N VAL A 535 6.24 -27.60 -8.02
CA VAL A 535 7.19 -26.49 -8.08
C VAL A 535 8.21 -26.64 -6.93
N LEU A 536 9.24 -25.82 -6.91
CA LEU A 536 10.19 -25.78 -5.78
C LEU A 536 10.01 -24.48 -4.99
N VAL A 537 9.95 -24.59 -3.67
CA VAL A 537 9.97 -23.46 -2.74
C VAL A 537 11.08 -23.72 -1.73
N ASP A 538 12.00 -22.78 -1.55
CA ASP A 538 13.19 -22.96 -0.71
C ASP A 538 13.95 -24.26 -1.02
N GLY A 539 14.03 -24.63 -2.31
CA GLY A 539 14.71 -25.85 -2.78
C GLY A 539 13.98 -27.16 -2.50
N ARG A 540 12.76 -27.14 -1.97
CA ARG A 540 11.94 -28.30 -1.64
C ARG A 540 10.71 -28.41 -2.56
N PRO A 541 10.28 -29.64 -2.92
CA PRO A 541 9.06 -29.82 -3.68
C PRO A 541 7.83 -29.27 -2.94
N ALA A 542 7.00 -28.53 -3.67
CA ALA A 542 5.69 -28.09 -3.25
C ALA A 542 4.67 -28.50 -4.32
N HIS A 543 3.55 -29.06 -3.89
CA HIS A 543 2.56 -29.67 -4.77
C HIS A 543 1.33 -28.80 -4.87
N HIS A 544 0.87 -28.55 -6.10
CA HIS A 544 -0.40 -27.86 -6.32
C HIS A 544 -1.54 -28.65 -5.70
N THR A 545 -2.24 -28.03 -4.77
CA THR A 545 -3.35 -28.60 -4.02
C THR A 545 -4.55 -27.64 -4.07
N PRO A 546 -5.69 -28.08 -4.57
CA PRO A 546 -6.88 -27.22 -4.61
C PRO A 546 -7.28 -26.73 -3.20
N THR A 547 -7.72 -25.49 -3.13
CA THR A 547 -8.34 -24.93 -1.92
C THR A 547 -9.86 -25.12 -1.95
N PRO A 548 -10.51 -25.28 -0.78
CA PRO A 548 -9.97 -25.31 0.59
C PRO A 548 -9.17 -26.57 0.90
N PHE A 549 -8.06 -26.44 1.65
CA PHE A 549 -7.28 -27.60 2.10
C PHE A 549 -8.01 -28.41 3.19
N TYR A 550 -8.67 -27.69 4.11
CA TYR A 550 -9.41 -28.25 5.23
C TYR A 550 -10.91 -28.16 5.00
N ASP A 551 -11.66 -29.25 5.24
CA ASP A 551 -13.12 -29.33 5.05
C ASP A 551 -13.56 -28.73 3.69
N PRO A 552 -13.16 -29.34 2.56
CA PRO A 552 -13.42 -28.78 1.21
C PRO A 552 -14.91 -28.55 0.93
N GLU A 553 -15.77 -29.36 1.48
CA GLU A 553 -17.21 -29.25 1.31
C GLU A 553 -17.84 -28.16 2.19
N GLY A 554 -17.11 -27.61 3.16
CA GLY A 554 -17.59 -26.60 4.10
C GLY A 554 -18.70 -27.11 5.03
N ALA A 555 -18.70 -28.42 5.35
CA ALA A 555 -19.70 -29.05 6.19
C ALA A 555 -19.65 -28.53 7.63
N ARG A 556 -18.43 -28.34 8.17
CA ARG A 556 -18.20 -27.85 9.54
C ARG A 556 -18.73 -26.43 9.76
N ALA A 557 -18.48 -25.54 8.83
CA ALA A 557 -18.96 -24.16 8.94
C ALA A 557 -20.51 -24.06 8.87
N ARG A 558 -21.15 -25.04 8.23
CA ARG A 558 -22.63 -25.09 8.07
C ARG A 558 -23.33 -25.92 9.13
N ALA A 559 -22.61 -26.68 9.94
CA ALA A 559 -23.15 -27.57 10.97
C ALA A 559 -24.04 -26.86 12.01
#